data_22c4c39be10aaef75f62ebe085576e72
#
_entry.id   22c4c39be10aaef75f62ebe085576e72
#
_cell.length_a   1.000
_cell.length_b   1.000
_cell.length_c   1.000
_cell.angle_alpha   90.00
_cell.angle_beta   90.00
_cell.angle_gamma   90.00
#
_symmetry.space_group_name_H-M   'P 1'
#
loop_
_entity.id
_entity.type
_entity.pdbx_description
1 polymer ?
#
loop_
_entity_poly.entity_id
_entity_poly.type
_entity_poly.pdbx_seq_one_letter_code
_entity_poly.pdbx_strand_id
1 'polypeptide(L)'
;MLELSAVQKDALKKRIRRNCCATARKMGMTAAFTSTGIRVAQGSVAYVFDFKWNPLSNMWDLYHGETWLASQSQYYPQIIAYIMARGVPNGH
;
A
#
# COMPACT_ATOMS: atom_id res chain seq x y z
N MET A 1 -3.69 -25.55 1.45
CA MET A 1 -3.85 -24.19 0.93
C MET A 1 -3.07 -24.03 -0.36
N LEU A 2 -3.70 -23.50 -1.38
CA LEU A 2 -3.02 -23.29 -2.65
C LEU A 2 -2.14 -22.05 -2.59
N GLU A 3 -0.89 -22.25 -2.94
CA GLU A 3 0.05 -21.14 -3.05
C GLU A 3 -0.15 -20.44 -4.38
N LEU A 4 -0.16 -19.11 -4.36
CA LEU A 4 -0.30 -18.33 -5.58
C LEU A 4 0.96 -18.45 -6.44
N SER A 5 0.77 -18.54 -7.76
CA SER A 5 1.90 -18.49 -8.69
C SER A 5 2.50 -17.08 -8.73
N ALA A 6 3.71 -16.97 -9.31
CA ALA A 6 4.34 -15.67 -9.49
C ALA A 6 3.47 -14.71 -10.30
N VAL A 7 2.80 -15.22 -11.34
CA VAL A 7 1.90 -14.42 -12.17
C VAL A 7 0.69 -13.93 -11.36
N GLN A 8 0.13 -14.80 -10.53
CA GLN A 8 -1.01 -14.45 -9.68
C GLN A 8 -0.61 -13.43 -8.61
N LYS A 9 0.56 -13.59 -8.00
CA LYS A 9 1.09 -12.63 -7.03
C LYS A 9 1.27 -11.26 -7.66
N ASP A 10 1.83 -11.20 -8.86
CA ASP A 10 2.06 -9.94 -9.56
C ASP A 10 0.74 -9.27 -9.94
N ALA A 11 -0.24 -10.03 -10.42
CA ALA A 11 -1.56 -9.50 -10.75
C ALA A 11 -2.26 -8.94 -9.52
N LEU A 12 -2.16 -9.61 -8.38
CA LEU A 12 -2.71 -9.14 -7.12
C LEU A 12 -2.06 -7.83 -6.68
N LYS A 13 -0.73 -7.75 -6.77
CA LYS A 13 0.01 -6.53 -6.43
C LYS A 13 -0.41 -5.35 -7.28
N LYS A 14 -0.56 -5.56 -8.59
CA LYS A 14 -1.00 -4.50 -9.51
C LYS A 14 -2.40 -4.01 -9.16
N ARG A 15 -3.32 -4.92 -8.83
CA ARG A 15 -4.68 -4.57 -8.45
C ARG A 15 -4.71 -3.76 -7.16
N ILE A 16 -3.93 -4.18 -6.16
CA ILE A 16 -3.83 -3.45 -4.88
C ILE A 16 -3.29 -2.05 -5.13
N ARG A 17 -2.22 -1.92 -5.90
CA ARG A 17 -1.63 -0.61 -6.21
C ARG A 17 -2.61 0.29 -6.94
N ARG A 18 -3.32 -0.24 -7.92
CA ARG A 18 -4.32 0.52 -8.68
C ARG A 18 -5.43 1.04 -7.79
N ASN A 19 -5.96 0.19 -6.91
CA ASN A 19 -7.02 0.59 -5.98
C ASN A 19 -6.56 1.69 -5.03
N CYS A 20 -5.36 1.55 -4.48
CA CYS A 20 -4.81 2.57 -3.58
C CYS A 20 -4.61 3.90 -4.30
N CYS A 21 -4.06 3.89 -5.50
CA CYS A 21 -3.84 5.11 -6.28
C CYS A 21 -5.17 5.75 -6.69
N ALA A 22 -6.14 4.96 -7.13
CA ALA A 22 -7.44 5.48 -7.53
C ALA A 22 -8.15 6.17 -6.36
N THR A 23 -8.13 5.56 -5.19
CA THR A 23 -8.74 6.15 -4.00
C THR A 23 -8.02 7.43 -3.57
N ALA A 24 -6.70 7.43 -3.59
CA ALA A 24 -5.91 8.62 -3.27
C ALA A 24 -6.26 9.78 -4.19
N ARG A 25 -6.35 9.53 -5.50
CA ARG A 25 -6.70 10.56 -6.48
C ARG A 25 -8.10 11.10 -6.26
N LYS A 26 -9.07 10.24 -5.89
CA LYS A 26 -10.43 10.68 -5.56
C LYS A 26 -10.45 11.60 -4.35
N MET A 27 -9.49 11.46 -3.46
CA MET A 27 -9.35 12.31 -2.27
C MET A 27 -8.51 13.57 -2.52
N GLY A 28 -8.17 13.86 -3.77
CA GLY A 28 -7.41 15.06 -4.12
C GLY A 28 -5.90 14.93 -3.97
N MET A 29 -5.40 13.71 -3.80
CA MET A 29 -3.97 13.46 -3.70
C MET A 29 -3.41 13.04 -5.06
N THR A 30 -2.09 13.19 -5.24
CA THR A 30 -1.40 12.58 -6.37
C THR A 30 -0.85 11.22 -5.94
N ALA A 31 -0.83 10.29 -6.87
CA ALA A 31 -0.34 8.95 -6.58
C ALA A 31 0.27 8.34 -7.84
N ALA A 32 1.37 7.65 -7.66
CA ALA A 32 2.10 6.99 -8.75
C ALA A 32 2.70 5.69 -8.26
N PHE A 33 2.96 4.77 -9.19
CA PHE A 33 3.63 3.51 -8.88
C PHE A 33 5.13 3.75 -8.68
N THR A 34 5.70 3.03 -7.72
CA THR A 34 7.15 2.89 -7.58
C THR A 34 7.54 1.44 -7.93
N SER A 35 8.81 1.14 -7.88
CA SER A 35 9.28 -0.23 -8.16
C SER A 35 8.72 -1.27 -7.16
N THR A 36 8.47 -0.85 -5.91
CA THR A 36 8.05 -1.76 -4.84
C THR A 36 6.67 -1.44 -4.26
N GLY A 37 6.05 -0.35 -4.70
CA GLY A 37 4.76 0.03 -4.16
C GLY A 37 4.19 1.27 -4.82
N ILE A 38 3.84 2.27 -4.02
CA ILE A 38 3.26 3.52 -4.49
C ILE A 38 3.83 4.71 -3.73
N ARG A 39 3.81 5.88 -4.38
CA ARG A 39 4.11 7.16 -3.73
C ARG A 39 2.85 8.01 -3.77
N VAL A 40 2.45 8.52 -2.62
CA VAL A 40 1.26 9.36 -2.49
C VAL A 40 1.69 10.72 -1.94
N ALA A 41 1.20 11.79 -2.55
CA ALA A 41 1.57 13.15 -2.14
C ALA A 41 0.35 14.07 -2.10
N GLN A 42 0.39 15.02 -1.18
CA GLN A 42 -0.61 16.08 -1.08
C GLN A 42 0.07 17.30 -0.48
N GLY A 43 0.11 18.40 -1.23
CA GLY A 43 0.83 19.61 -0.79
C GLY A 43 2.30 19.32 -0.57
N SER A 44 2.83 19.65 0.59
CA SER A 44 4.22 19.42 0.96
C SER A 44 4.47 18.04 1.57
N VAL A 45 3.41 17.24 1.73
CA VAL A 45 3.50 15.90 2.35
C VAL A 45 3.57 14.83 1.28
N ALA A 46 4.53 13.92 1.41
CA ALA A 46 4.64 12.77 0.52
C ALA A 46 5.13 11.56 1.30
N TYR A 47 4.52 10.42 1.03
CA TYR A 47 4.94 9.15 1.62
C TYR A 47 5.08 8.09 0.54
N VAL A 48 6.05 7.20 0.72
CA VAL A 48 6.21 6.01 -0.11
C VAL A 48 5.76 4.80 0.70
N PHE A 49 4.90 3.99 0.09
CA PHE A 49 4.41 2.76 0.69
C PHE A 49 4.90 1.60 -0.13
N ASP A 50 5.36 0.55 0.55
CA ASP A 50 5.85 -0.67 -0.08
C ASP A 50 4.90 -1.82 0.19
N PHE A 51 4.86 -2.76 -0.75
CA PHE A 51 4.12 -4.00 -0.58
C PHE A 51 5.12 -5.15 -0.57
N LYS A 52 5.13 -5.91 0.52
CA LYS A 52 6.03 -7.05 0.68
C LYS A 52 5.22 -8.33 0.81
N TRP A 53 5.60 -9.35 0.05
CA TRP A 53 4.88 -10.60 0.07
C TRP A 53 5.05 -11.30 1.42
N ASN A 54 3.92 -11.69 2.02
CA ASN A 54 3.91 -12.43 3.26
C ASN A 54 3.25 -13.80 3.02
N PRO A 55 4.03 -14.90 3.02
CA PRO A 55 3.47 -16.23 2.79
C PRO A 55 2.49 -16.68 3.88
N LEU A 56 2.60 -16.14 5.09
CA LEU A 56 1.69 -16.50 6.17
C LEU A 56 0.30 -15.91 5.96
N SER A 57 0.21 -14.68 5.48
CA SER A 57 -1.07 -14.05 5.16
C SER A 57 -1.52 -14.32 3.73
N ASN A 58 -0.62 -14.84 2.89
CA ASN A 58 -0.83 -15.05 1.45
C ASN A 58 -1.23 -13.74 0.77
N MET A 59 -0.55 -12.65 1.12
CA MET A 59 -0.90 -11.29 0.73
C MET A 59 0.35 -10.42 0.61
N TRP A 60 0.23 -9.34 -0.18
CA TRP A 60 1.20 -8.26 -0.21
C TRP A 60 0.89 -7.32 0.94
N ASP A 61 1.62 -7.47 2.04
CA ASP A 61 1.42 -6.64 3.22
C ASP A 61 1.86 -5.21 2.96
N LEU A 62 1.15 -4.26 3.56
CA LEU A 62 1.42 -2.84 3.43
C LEU A 62 2.48 -2.40 4.43
N TYR A 63 3.52 -1.73 3.93
CA TYR A 63 4.63 -1.22 4.74
C TYR A 63 4.89 0.25 4.44
N HIS A 64 5.43 0.93 5.44
CA HIS A 64 6.13 2.20 5.25
C HIS A 64 7.55 2.01 5.78
N GLY A 65 8.55 1.96 4.88
CA GLY A 65 9.91 1.60 5.24
C GLY A 65 9.95 0.22 5.88
N GLU A 66 10.48 0.13 7.07
CA GLU A 66 10.55 -1.13 7.82
C GLU A 66 9.30 -1.38 8.66
N THR A 67 8.38 -0.43 8.71
CA THR A 67 7.18 -0.54 9.56
C THR A 67 6.06 -1.26 8.83
N TRP A 68 5.68 -2.43 9.38
CA TRP A 68 4.49 -3.15 8.92
C TRP A 68 3.24 -2.37 9.33
N LEU A 69 2.29 -2.23 8.42
CA LEU A 69 1.05 -1.48 8.67
C LEU A 69 -0.18 -2.38 8.67
N ALA A 70 -0.30 -3.28 7.69
CA ALA A 70 -1.52 -4.08 7.55
C ALA A 70 -1.30 -5.26 6.61
N SER A 71 -2.18 -6.28 6.74
CA SER A 71 -2.20 -7.48 5.89
C SER A 71 -3.52 -7.68 5.17
N GLN A 72 -4.50 -6.79 5.35
CA GLN A 72 -5.81 -6.90 4.70
C GLN A 72 -5.98 -5.78 3.69
N SER A 73 -5.83 -6.12 2.41
CA SER A 73 -5.74 -5.13 1.34
C SER A 73 -6.96 -4.24 1.21
N GLN A 74 -8.13 -4.70 1.65
CA GLN A 74 -9.35 -3.89 1.60
C GLN A 74 -9.27 -2.63 2.44
N TYR A 75 -8.37 -2.60 3.42
CA TYR A 75 -8.21 -1.44 4.31
C TYR A 75 -7.05 -0.53 3.91
N TYR A 76 -6.24 -0.91 2.92
CA TYR A 76 -5.04 -0.13 2.55
C TYR A 76 -5.35 1.30 2.15
N PRO A 77 -6.37 1.57 1.31
CA PRO A 77 -6.66 2.96 0.96
C PRO A 77 -7.01 3.83 2.16
N GLN A 78 -7.73 3.29 3.13
CA GLN A 78 -8.10 4.02 4.35
C GLN A 78 -6.88 4.29 5.22
N ILE A 79 -5.99 3.30 5.34
CA ILE A 79 -4.77 3.42 6.13
C ILE A 79 -3.86 4.49 5.53
N ILE A 80 -3.70 4.46 4.21
CA ILE A 80 -2.89 5.45 3.49
C ILE A 80 -3.46 6.86 3.69
N ALA A 81 -4.77 7.02 3.57
CA ALA A 81 -5.44 8.31 3.80
C ALA A 81 -5.22 8.80 5.23
N TYR A 82 -5.31 7.92 6.20
CA TYR A 82 -5.06 8.26 7.60
C TYR A 82 -3.63 8.75 7.81
N ILE A 83 -2.65 8.05 7.23
CA ILE A 83 -1.24 8.42 7.34
C ILE A 83 -0.96 9.74 6.65
N MET A 84 -1.56 9.99 5.49
CA MET A 84 -1.41 11.26 4.78
C MET A 84 -1.92 12.43 5.62
N ALA A 85 -2.97 12.21 6.42
CA ALA A 85 -3.55 13.26 7.26
C ALA A 85 -2.79 13.45 8.58
N ARG A 86 -2.21 12.40 9.14
CA ARG A 86 -1.71 12.40 10.53
C ARG A 86 -0.27 11.96 10.72
N GLY A 87 0.37 11.45 9.66
CA GLY A 87 1.70 10.91 9.72
C GLY A 87 1.72 9.43 10.07
N VAL A 88 2.89 8.81 9.90
CA VAL A 88 3.08 7.38 10.14
C VAL A 88 3.02 7.11 11.64
N PRO A 89 2.26 6.10 12.10
CA PRO A 89 2.25 5.73 13.51
C PRO A 89 3.65 5.34 13.97
N ASN A 90 4.04 5.79 15.15
CA ASN A 90 5.29 5.33 15.75
C ASN A 90 5.12 3.89 16.19
N GLY A 91 6.15 3.08 15.96
CA GLY A 91 6.10 1.63 16.20
C GLY A 91 6.31 1.24 17.67
N HIS A 92 5.67 1.91 18.57
CA HIS A 92 5.77 1.58 19.99
C HIS A 92 4.49 1.83 20.73
#